data_cc70d0290dc047f8231ed782c9ab72ce
#
_entry.id   cc70d0290dc047f8231ed782c9ab72ce
#
_cell.length_a   1.000
_cell.length_b   1.000
_cell.length_c   1.000
_cell.angle_alpha   90.00
_cell.angle_beta   90.00
_cell.angle_gamma   90.00
#
_symmetry.space_group_name_H-M   'P 1'
#
loop_
_entity.id
_entity.type
_entity.pdbx_description
1 polymer ?
#
loop_
_entity_poly.entity_id
_entity_poly.type
_entity_poly.pdbx_seq_one_letter_code
_entity_poly.pdbx_strand_id
1 'polypeptide(L)'
;SKTKPSTVELTSSSFFNFFIGNLDLFESLDDKKPSKETEEKVRSLESNGNTTMLIRQNDDYIGIIALMDTPRKEAKNTLKKLKKLGIKRMIMLTGDNQKVADAVAKEIGLTDAWGSLLPEEKVEAIKKLKEQESKVAMIGDGVNDAPAMANSTVGIAMGAAGSDVALETADIALMADKLETLPFAIGLSRKAKSIIKQNLWVSLGIVALL
;
A
#
# COMPACT_ATOMS: atom_id res chain seq x y z
N SER A 1 -17.94 -7.68 11.73
CA SER A 1 -18.45 -8.65 10.73
C SER A 1 -17.29 -8.94 9.79
N LYS A 2 -16.68 -10.12 9.96
CA LYS A 2 -15.60 -10.59 9.08
C LYS A 2 -16.20 -10.74 7.68
N THR A 3 -15.75 -9.93 6.74
CA THR A 3 -16.04 -10.12 5.32
C THR A 3 -15.51 -11.49 4.91
N LYS A 4 -16.40 -12.37 4.44
CA LYS A 4 -16.00 -13.67 3.90
C LYS A 4 -15.01 -13.44 2.75
N PRO A 5 -13.93 -14.23 2.68
CA PRO A 5 -13.04 -14.20 1.54
C PRO A 5 -13.85 -14.46 0.27
N SER A 6 -13.61 -13.66 -0.77
CA SER A 6 -14.32 -13.76 -2.04
C SER A 6 -13.98 -15.09 -2.73
N THR A 7 -14.93 -16.02 -2.68
CA THR A 7 -14.85 -17.26 -3.45
C THR A 7 -15.36 -16.95 -4.85
N VAL A 8 -14.54 -17.15 -5.87
CA VAL A 8 -15.02 -17.14 -7.26
C VAL A 8 -15.39 -18.57 -7.61
N GLU A 9 -16.69 -18.87 -7.61
CA GLU A 9 -17.23 -20.14 -8.08
C GLU A 9 -17.50 -20.01 -9.59
N LEU A 10 -16.73 -20.71 -10.41
CA LEU A 10 -16.94 -20.78 -11.85
C LEU A 10 -17.72 -22.07 -12.14
N THR A 11 -19.04 -21.95 -12.24
CA THR A 11 -19.88 -23.05 -12.72
C THR A 11 -19.92 -23.05 -14.25
N SER A 12 -19.26 -24.01 -14.86
CA SER A 12 -19.50 -24.36 -16.26
C SER A 12 -20.55 -25.50 -16.32
N SER A 13 -21.34 -25.54 -17.38
CA SER A 13 -22.47 -26.47 -17.57
C SER A 13 -22.08 -27.96 -17.70
N SER A 14 -20.90 -28.35 -17.29
CA SER A 14 -20.39 -29.71 -17.23
C SER A 14 -19.66 -29.95 -15.91
N PHE A 15 -20.29 -30.63 -15.00
CA PHE A 15 -19.85 -31.45 -13.83
C PHE A 15 -18.55 -31.09 -13.06
N PHE A 16 -17.89 -29.95 -13.28
CA PHE A 16 -16.66 -29.60 -12.58
C PHE A 16 -16.82 -28.31 -11.78
N ASN A 17 -16.65 -28.38 -10.47
CA ASN A 17 -16.58 -27.21 -9.59
C ASN A 17 -15.12 -26.82 -9.39
N PHE A 18 -14.78 -25.57 -9.74
CA PHE A 18 -13.48 -25.01 -9.47
C PHE A 18 -13.55 -24.05 -8.29
N PHE A 19 -12.63 -24.19 -7.37
CA PHE A 19 -12.47 -23.28 -6.23
C PHE A 19 -11.07 -22.65 -6.33
N ILE A 20 -11.00 -21.34 -6.20
CA ILE A 20 -9.74 -20.59 -6.21
C ILE A 20 -9.71 -19.69 -4.98
N GLY A 21 -8.67 -19.77 -4.17
CA GLY A 21 -8.52 -18.96 -2.98
C GLY A 21 -7.16 -19.15 -2.28
N ASN A 22 -6.94 -18.37 -1.24
CA ASN A 22 -5.75 -18.50 -0.39
C ASN A 22 -5.83 -19.74 0.51
N LEU A 23 -4.74 -20.05 1.20
CA LEU A 23 -4.65 -21.20 2.10
C LEU A 23 -5.70 -21.12 3.21
N ASP A 24 -5.90 -19.93 3.80
CA ASP A 24 -6.85 -19.71 4.91
C ASP A 24 -8.31 -20.04 4.50
N LEU A 25 -8.67 -19.75 3.24
CA LEU A 25 -9.97 -20.10 2.70
C LEU A 25 -10.17 -21.62 2.75
N PHE A 26 -9.20 -22.38 2.26
CA PHE A 26 -9.31 -23.85 2.22
C PHE A 26 -9.15 -24.50 3.60
N GLU A 27 -8.46 -23.87 4.54
CA GLU A 27 -8.43 -24.29 5.93
C GLU A 27 -9.79 -24.10 6.63
N SER A 28 -10.57 -23.09 6.18
CA SER A 28 -11.91 -22.79 6.70
C SER A 28 -13.03 -23.62 6.07
N LEU A 29 -12.79 -24.25 4.93
CA LEU A 29 -13.70 -25.16 4.25
C LEU A 29 -13.51 -26.57 4.87
N ASP A 30 -14.51 -27.05 5.61
CA ASP A 30 -14.44 -28.26 6.44
C ASP A 30 -14.17 -29.58 5.69
N ASP A 31 -14.28 -29.63 4.36
CA ASP A 31 -14.37 -30.90 3.65
C ASP A 31 -13.06 -31.55 3.21
N LYS A 32 -12.08 -30.77 2.74
CA LYS A 32 -10.77 -31.33 2.30
C LYS A 32 -9.66 -30.30 2.41
N LYS A 33 -8.81 -30.50 3.38
CA LYS A 33 -7.60 -29.68 3.55
C LYS A 33 -6.53 -30.03 2.53
N PRO A 34 -5.70 -29.06 2.12
CA PRO A 34 -4.55 -29.35 1.26
C PRO A 34 -3.58 -30.33 1.93
N SER A 35 -2.85 -31.08 1.13
CA SER A 35 -1.81 -31.95 1.66
C SER A 35 -0.70 -31.15 2.33
N LYS A 36 0.01 -31.75 3.30
CA LYS A 36 1.16 -31.10 3.96
C LYS A 36 2.20 -30.60 2.96
N GLU A 37 2.45 -31.37 1.90
CA GLU A 37 3.37 -31.00 0.83
C GLU A 37 2.88 -29.72 0.10
N THR A 38 1.59 -29.63 -0.18
CA THR A 38 0.97 -28.44 -0.79
C THR A 38 1.09 -27.23 0.13
N GLU A 39 0.81 -27.40 1.43
CA GLU A 39 0.96 -26.32 2.42
C GLU A 39 2.41 -25.83 2.55
N GLU A 40 3.38 -26.75 2.62
CA GLU A 40 4.80 -26.40 2.68
C GLU A 40 5.25 -25.64 1.44
N LYS A 41 4.77 -26.05 0.27
CA LYS A 41 5.08 -25.36 -1.00
C LYS A 41 4.47 -23.96 -1.05
N VAL A 42 3.22 -23.79 -0.60
CA VAL A 42 2.56 -22.48 -0.47
C VAL A 42 3.37 -21.59 0.49
N ARG A 43 3.66 -22.07 1.70
CA ARG A 43 4.44 -21.33 2.70
C ARG A 43 5.84 -20.95 2.20
N SER A 44 6.48 -21.84 1.43
CA SER A 44 7.77 -21.56 0.80
C SER A 44 7.66 -20.43 -0.24
N LEU A 45 6.65 -20.46 -1.09
CA LEU A 45 6.38 -19.40 -2.07
C LEU A 45 6.09 -18.07 -1.40
N GLU A 46 5.25 -18.07 -0.35
CA GLU A 46 4.94 -16.87 0.43
C GLU A 46 6.16 -16.30 1.15
N SER A 47 7.02 -17.16 1.67
CA SER A 47 8.28 -16.71 2.30
C SER A 47 9.25 -16.05 1.31
N ASN A 48 9.08 -16.34 0.02
CA ASN A 48 9.83 -15.72 -1.07
C ASN A 48 9.13 -14.45 -1.64
N GLY A 49 8.08 -13.97 -0.99
CA GLY A 49 7.39 -12.73 -1.37
C GLY A 49 6.30 -12.90 -2.43
N ASN A 50 5.77 -14.13 -2.60
CA ASN A 50 4.67 -14.35 -3.52
C ASN A 50 3.31 -14.30 -2.78
N THR A 51 2.31 -13.74 -3.45
CA THR A 51 0.90 -13.97 -3.09
C THR A 51 0.46 -15.27 -3.75
N THR A 52 -0.07 -16.21 -2.97
CA THR A 52 -0.43 -17.53 -3.47
C THR A 52 -1.94 -17.73 -3.51
N MET A 53 -2.38 -18.45 -4.53
CA MET A 53 -3.76 -18.95 -4.65
C MET A 53 -3.69 -20.44 -5.00
N LEU A 54 -4.47 -21.24 -4.28
CA LEU A 54 -4.70 -22.65 -4.58
C LEU A 54 -5.85 -22.79 -5.55
N ILE A 55 -5.74 -23.76 -6.45
CA ILE A 55 -6.80 -24.16 -7.34
C ILE A 55 -7.21 -25.59 -6.98
N ARG A 56 -8.50 -25.76 -6.67
CA ARG A 56 -9.11 -27.07 -6.42
C ARG A 56 -10.18 -27.32 -7.46
N GLN A 57 -10.13 -28.48 -8.09
CA GLN A 57 -11.17 -29.00 -8.97
C GLN A 57 -11.88 -30.14 -8.26
N ASN A 58 -13.16 -29.98 -7.94
CA ASN A 58 -13.90 -30.88 -7.07
C ASN A 58 -13.16 -31.10 -5.74
N ASP A 59 -12.54 -32.26 -5.57
CA ASP A 59 -11.82 -32.67 -4.39
C ASP A 59 -10.29 -32.64 -4.54
N ASP A 60 -9.78 -32.39 -5.74
CA ASP A 60 -8.36 -32.47 -6.06
C ASP A 60 -7.72 -31.09 -6.16
N TYR A 61 -6.61 -30.89 -5.46
CA TYR A 61 -5.78 -29.70 -5.61
C TYR A 61 -4.94 -29.84 -6.87
N ILE A 62 -5.29 -29.10 -7.91
CA ILE A 62 -4.70 -29.21 -9.25
C ILE A 62 -3.56 -28.23 -9.50
N GLY A 63 -3.42 -27.20 -8.67
CA GLY A 63 -2.35 -26.23 -8.88
C GLY A 63 -2.25 -25.14 -7.83
N ILE A 64 -1.11 -24.44 -7.89
CA ILE A 64 -0.82 -23.24 -7.12
C ILE A 64 -0.51 -22.12 -8.12
N ILE A 65 -1.22 -21.01 -8.03
CA ILE A 65 -0.84 -19.77 -8.71
C ILE A 65 -0.03 -18.96 -7.71
N ALA A 66 1.18 -18.58 -8.09
CA ALA A 66 2.03 -17.67 -7.32
C ALA A 66 2.20 -16.38 -8.11
N LEU A 67 1.77 -15.28 -7.53
CA LEU A 67 1.93 -13.94 -8.08
C LEU A 67 3.00 -13.22 -7.25
N MET A 68 3.95 -12.61 -7.93
CA MET A 68 4.94 -11.76 -7.29
C MET A 68 4.69 -10.33 -7.71
N ASP A 69 4.32 -9.49 -6.76
CA ASP A 69 4.31 -8.05 -6.97
C ASP A 69 5.76 -7.56 -6.99
N THR A 70 6.17 -7.11 -8.16
CA THR A 70 7.51 -6.55 -8.31
C THR A 70 7.45 -5.08 -7.96
N PRO A 71 8.21 -4.62 -6.97
CA PRO A 71 8.29 -3.19 -6.68
C PRO A 71 8.68 -2.41 -7.93
N ARG A 72 8.12 -1.22 -8.09
CA ARG A 72 8.48 -0.34 -9.21
C ARG A 72 9.98 -0.11 -9.23
N LYS A 73 10.61 -0.21 -10.39
CA LYS A 73 12.06 -0.06 -10.56
C LYS A 73 12.59 1.23 -9.95
N GLU A 74 11.79 2.29 -9.98
CA GLU A 74 12.12 3.63 -9.49
C GLU A 74 11.95 3.76 -7.97
N ALA A 75 11.21 2.87 -7.30
CA ALA A 75 10.84 2.97 -5.89
C ALA A 75 12.08 3.15 -5.00
N LYS A 76 13.05 2.26 -5.13
CA LYS A 76 14.28 2.30 -4.33
C LYS A 76 15.06 3.63 -4.45
N ASN A 77 15.15 4.17 -5.67
CA ASN A 77 15.83 5.45 -5.90
C ASN A 77 15.04 6.63 -5.34
N THR A 78 13.72 6.58 -5.50
CA THR A 78 12.79 7.58 -4.96
C THR A 78 12.86 7.65 -3.44
N LEU A 79 12.81 6.50 -2.77
CA LEU A 79 12.94 6.42 -1.30
C LEU A 79 14.28 6.96 -0.80
N LYS A 80 15.39 6.68 -1.52
CA LYS A 80 16.69 7.30 -1.22
C LYS A 80 16.66 8.83 -1.33
N LYS A 81 15.98 9.39 -2.34
CA LYS A 81 15.82 10.85 -2.50
C LYS A 81 14.99 11.43 -1.37
N LEU A 82 13.89 10.76 -0.98
CA LEU A 82 13.06 11.18 0.16
C LEU A 82 13.84 11.18 1.47
N LYS A 83 14.66 10.15 1.71
CA LYS A 83 15.55 10.10 2.88
C LYS A 83 16.54 11.27 2.90
N LYS A 84 17.13 11.65 1.74
CA LYS A 84 17.99 12.83 1.62
C LYS A 84 17.25 14.14 1.90
N LEU A 85 15.96 14.20 1.61
CA LEU A 85 15.10 15.32 1.99
C LEU A 85 14.69 15.30 3.49
N GLY A 86 15.21 14.38 4.28
CA GLY A 86 14.99 14.31 5.72
C GLY A 86 13.71 13.59 6.13
N ILE A 87 13.10 12.80 5.23
CA ILE A 87 12.02 11.87 5.61
C ILE A 87 12.68 10.71 6.37
N LYS A 88 12.38 10.61 7.66
CA LYS A 88 13.03 9.65 8.55
C LYS A 88 12.35 8.28 8.53
N ARG A 89 11.04 8.27 8.48
CA ARG A 89 10.22 7.07 8.56
C ARG A 89 9.39 6.90 7.30
N MET A 90 9.50 5.76 6.67
CA MET A 90 8.79 5.41 5.44
C MET A 90 8.23 4.02 5.61
N ILE A 91 6.91 3.91 5.63
CA ILE A 91 6.18 2.69 6.00
C ILE A 91 5.31 2.28 4.84
N MET A 92 5.25 0.99 4.56
CA MET A 92 4.27 0.40 3.66
C MET A 92 3.07 -0.11 4.47
N LEU A 93 1.86 0.27 4.07
CA LEU A 93 0.60 -0.28 4.59
C LEU A 93 -0.05 -1.09 3.46
N THR A 94 -0.18 -2.39 3.64
CA THR A 94 -0.72 -3.28 2.59
C THR A 94 -1.68 -4.33 3.16
N GLY A 95 -2.61 -4.78 2.32
CA GLY A 95 -3.44 -5.94 2.60
C GLY A 95 -2.73 -7.27 2.38
N ASP A 96 -1.55 -7.27 1.75
CA ASP A 96 -0.76 -8.47 1.52
C ASP A 96 -0.26 -9.07 2.83
N ASN A 97 0.10 -10.36 2.76
CA ASN A 97 0.68 -11.05 3.91
C ASN A 97 1.91 -10.31 4.46
N GLN A 98 2.06 -10.28 5.80
CA GLN A 98 3.16 -9.59 6.47
C GLN A 98 4.55 -10.00 5.96
N LYS A 99 4.77 -11.28 5.64
CA LYS A 99 6.06 -11.75 5.10
C LYS A 99 6.38 -11.15 3.74
N VAL A 100 5.37 -11.02 2.88
CA VAL A 100 5.49 -10.36 1.56
C VAL A 100 5.83 -8.89 1.77
N ALA A 101 5.10 -8.21 2.65
CA ALA A 101 5.33 -6.82 2.99
C ALA A 101 6.78 -6.57 3.49
N ASP A 102 7.27 -7.42 4.39
CA ASP A 102 8.63 -7.35 4.92
C ASP A 102 9.69 -7.56 3.84
N ALA A 103 9.48 -8.54 2.94
CA ALA A 103 10.39 -8.81 1.84
C ALA A 103 10.51 -7.62 0.89
N VAL A 104 9.37 -7.05 0.47
CA VAL A 104 9.30 -5.86 -0.39
C VAL A 104 9.94 -4.66 0.30
N ALA A 105 9.61 -4.38 1.56
CA ALA A 105 10.16 -3.27 2.32
C ALA A 105 11.68 -3.33 2.40
N LYS A 106 12.22 -4.51 2.67
CA LYS A 106 13.68 -4.74 2.71
C LYS A 106 14.33 -4.50 1.36
N GLU A 107 13.72 -4.97 0.27
CA GLU A 107 14.24 -4.83 -1.08
C GLU A 107 14.35 -3.36 -1.50
N ILE A 108 13.30 -2.57 -1.27
CA ILE A 108 13.27 -1.16 -1.71
C ILE A 108 13.83 -0.19 -0.68
N GLY A 109 14.07 -0.63 0.56
CA GLY A 109 14.70 0.16 1.62
C GLY A 109 13.73 1.04 2.40
N LEU A 110 12.53 0.55 2.68
CA LEU A 110 11.60 1.14 3.65
C LEU A 110 12.09 0.91 5.10
N THR A 111 11.59 1.70 6.02
CA THR A 111 11.90 1.55 7.45
C THR A 111 11.04 0.48 8.12
N ASP A 112 9.80 0.37 7.70
CA ASP A 112 8.79 -0.54 8.26
C ASP A 112 7.83 -1.03 7.18
N ALA A 113 7.16 -2.16 7.44
CA ALA A 113 6.02 -2.63 6.66
C ALA A 113 4.96 -3.22 7.59
N TRP A 114 3.70 -2.87 7.34
CA TRP A 114 2.55 -3.41 8.06
C TRP A 114 1.65 -4.09 7.03
N GLY A 115 1.65 -5.41 7.07
CA GLY A 115 0.89 -6.28 6.18
C GLY A 115 -0.41 -6.78 6.79
N SER A 116 -1.19 -7.50 5.98
CA SER A 116 -2.48 -8.10 6.36
C SER A 116 -3.52 -7.09 6.89
N LEU A 117 -3.45 -5.83 6.43
CA LEU A 117 -4.31 -4.76 6.89
C LEU A 117 -5.60 -4.70 6.07
N LEU A 118 -6.74 -4.71 6.74
CA LEU A 118 -8.03 -4.33 6.16
C LEU A 118 -8.09 -2.80 5.94
N PRO A 119 -9.00 -2.30 5.08
CA PRO A 119 -9.11 -0.86 4.84
C PRO A 119 -9.31 -0.04 6.13
N GLU A 120 -10.12 -0.50 7.08
CA GLU A 120 -10.36 0.13 8.36
C GLU A 120 -9.10 0.13 9.24
N GLU A 121 -8.31 -0.93 9.19
CA GLU A 121 -7.06 -1.06 9.94
C GLU A 121 -5.97 -0.13 9.39
N LYS A 122 -5.98 0.18 8.09
CA LYS A 122 -5.11 1.22 7.51
C LYS A 122 -5.44 2.60 8.09
N VAL A 123 -6.72 2.91 8.30
CA VAL A 123 -7.15 4.16 8.95
C VAL A 123 -6.62 4.25 10.36
N GLU A 124 -6.78 3.19 11.16
CA GLU A 124 -6.26 3.15 12.53
C GLU A 124 -4.73 3.23 12.57
N ALA A 125 -4.06 2.59 11.61
CA ALA A 125 -2.61 2.69 11.45
C ALA A 125 -2.17 4.16 11.23
N ILE A 126 -2.85 4.91 10.37
CA ILE A 126 -2.56 6.32 10.12
C ILE A 126 -2.81 7.17 11.37
N LYS A 127 -3.90 6.95 12.10
CA LYS A 127 -4.18 7.66 13.36
C LYS A 127 -3.06 7.43 14.37
N LYS A 128 -2.67 6.18 14.58
CA LYS A 128 -1.58 5.81 15.48
C LYS A 128 -0.25 6.45 15.07
N LEU A 129 0.05 6.47 13.77
CA LEU A 129 1.25 7.14 13.26
C LEU A 129 1.22 8.66 13.49
N LYS A 130 0.06 9.31 13.36
CA LYS A 130 -0.08 10.75 13.66
C LYS A 130 0.18 11.08 15.14
N GLU A 131 -0.21 10.20 16.04
CA GLU A 131 0.08 10.37 17.47
C GLU A 131 1.59 10.26 17.75
N GLN A 132 2.30 9.37 17.05
CA GLN A 132 3.73 9.16 17.22
C GLN A 132 4.59 10.22 16.53
N GLU A 133 4.25 10.61 15.30
CA GLU A 133 5.12 11.38 14.42
C GLU A 133 4.63 12.82 14.20
N SER A 134 3.48 13.20 14.74
CA SER A 134 2.79 14.51 14.58
C SER A 134 2.38 14.83 13.14
N LYS A 135 3.17 14.46 12.12
CA LYS A 135 2.91 14.75 10.71
C LYS A 135 3.14 13.50 9.88
N VAL A 136 2.08 13.04 9.22
CA VAL A 136 2.08 11.85 8.39
C VAL A 136 1.52 12.20 7.02
N ALA A 137 2.26 11.87 5.97
CA ALA A 137 1.75 11.88 4.60
C ALA A 137 1.35 10.46 4.21
N MET A 138 0.13 10.29 3.72
CA MET A 138 -0.35 9.02 3.15
C MET A 138 -0.35 9.13 1.63
N ILE A 139 0.23 8.13 0.97
CA ILE A 139 0.27 8.04 -0.49
C ILE A 139 -0.50 6.79 -0.88
N GLY A 140 -1.47 6.93 -1.76
CA GLY A 140 -2.30 5.82 -2.23
C GLY A 140 -2.89 6.05 -3.61
N ASP A 141 -3.63 5.08 -4.11
CA ASP A 141 -4.35 5.16 -5.39
C ASP A 141 -5.64 6.01 -5.31
N GLY A 142 -6.07 6.34 -4.12
CA GLY A 142 -7.23 7.19 -3.87
C GLY A 142 -8.57 6.50 -3.86
N VAL A 143 -8.68 5.24 -4.24
CA VAL A 143 -9.95 4.50 -4.21
C VAL A 143 -10.09 3.76 -2.88
N ASN A 144 -9.24 2.78 -2.65
CA ASN A 144 -9.27 1.97 -1.42
C ASN A 144 -8.61 2.67 -0.23
N ASP A 145 -7.67 3.58 -0.50
CA ASP A 145 -6.89 4.28 0.51
C ASP A 145 -7.48 5.67 0.86
N ALA A 146 -8.56 6.10 0.20
CA ALA A 146 -9.21 7.41 0.45
C ALA A 146 -9.51 7.67 1.94
N PRO A 147 -10.11 6.74 2.71
CA PRO A 147 -10.36 6.96 4.13
C PRO A 147 -9.07 7.14 4.96
N ALA A 148 -8.02 6.40 4.64
CA ALA A 148 -6.72 6.52 5.32
C ALA A 148 -6.02 7.84 4.95
N MET A 149 -6.08 8.25 3.67
CA MET A 149 -5.57 9.55 3.21
C MET A 149 -6.27 10.71 3.90
N ALA A 150 -7.60 10.70 3.99
CA ALA A 150 -8.38 11.73 4.69
C ALA A 150 -8.02 11.87 6.18
N ASN A 151 -7.58 10.79 6.82
CA ASN A 151 -7.13 10.79 8.21
C ASN A 151 -5.65 11.15 8.39
N SER A 152 -4.86 11.26 7.31
CA SER A 152 -3.45 11.66 7.36
C SER A 152 -3.29 13.18 7.60
N THR A 153 -2.06 13.68 7.73
CA THR A 153 -1.79 15.13 7.76
C THR A 153 -1.79 15.70 6.34
N VAL A 154 -1.34 14.89 5.38
CA VAL A 154 -1.37 15.21 3.95
C VAL A 154 -1.69 13.92 3.18
N GLY A 155 -2.80 13.92 2.48
CA GLY A 155 -3.17 12.85 1.54
C GLY A 155 -2.61 13.13 0.16
N ILE A 156 -1.95 12.14 -0.44
CA ILE A 156 -1.36 12.25 -1.77
C ILE A 156 -1.90 11.12 -2.64
N ALA A 157 -2.71 11.45 -3.63
CA ALA A 157 -3.22 10.49 -4.59
C ALA A 157 -2.26 10.32 -5.77
N MET A 158 -1.98 9.08 -6.13
CA MET A 158 -1.21 8.70 -7.32
C MET A 158 -2.12 8.17 -8.41
N GLY A 159 -1.79 8.49 -9.67
CA GLY A 159 -2.60 8.02 -10.80
C GLY A 159 -4.00 8.63 -10.86
N ALA A 160 -4.20 9.78 -10.24
CA ALA A 160 -5.50 10.44 -10.07
C ALA A 160 -6.20 10.85 -11.37
N ALA A 161 -5.56 10.69 -12.53
CA ALA A 161 -6.09 11.10 -13.83
C ALA A 161 -7.41 10.42 -14.26
N GLY A 162 -7.97 9.51 -13.45
CA GLY A 162 -9.21 8.79 -13.73
C GLY A 162 -10.09 8.50 -12.52
N SER A 163 -9.78 9.07 -11.36
CA SER A 163 -10.55 8.82 -10.14
C SER A 163 -10.99 10.13 -9.48
N ASP A 164 -12.28 10.44 -9.61
CA ASP A 164 -12.90 11.60 -8.96
C ASP A 164 -12.75 11.51 -7.43
N VAL A 165 -12.86 10.30 -6.85
CA VAL A 165 -12.70 10.06 -5.41
C VAL A 165 -11.30 10.43 -4.93
N ALA A 166 -10.27 10.11 -5.71
CA ALA A 166 -8.90 10.46 -5.40
C ALA A 166 -8.68 11.97 -5.41
N LEU A 167 -9.26 12.67 -6.38
CA LEU A 167 -9.16 14.13 -6.52
C LEU A 167 -9.91 14.87 -5.40
N GLU A 168 -11.05 14.34 -4.95
CA GLU A 168 -11.83 14.95 -3.87
C GLU A 168 -11.24 14.72 -2.48
N THR A 169 -10.50 13.62 -2.28
CA THR A 169 -10.03 13.22 -0.95
C THR A 169 -8.58 13.63 -0.68
N ALA A 170 -7.76 13.77 -1.71
CA ALA A 170 -6.34 14.07 -1.56
C ALA A 170 -6.05 15.57 -1.53
N ASP A 171 -5.12 15.98 -0.67
CA ASP A 171 -4.57 17.35 -0.65
C ASP A 171 -3.66 17.61 -1.86
N ILE A 172 -3.05 16.56 -2.39
CA ILE A 172 -2.13 16.60 -3.53
C ILE A 172 -2.47 15.45 -4.48
N ALA A 173 -2.67 15.76 -5.75
CA ALA A 173 -2.84 14.76 -6.79
C ALA A 173 -1.60 14.73 -7.71
N LEU A 174 -0.97 13.57 -7.80
CA LEU A 174 0.06 13.28 -8.78
C LEU A 174 -0.64 12.68 -10.01
N MET A 175 -0.79 13.48 -11.06
CA MET A 175 -1.58 13.13 -12.26
C MET A 175 -1.02 11.93 -13.02
N ALA A 176 0.29 11.72 -12.96
CA ALA A 176 0.93 10.53 -13.49
C ALA A 176 1.18 9.53 -12.36
N ASP A 177 1.04 8.25 -12.67
CA ASP A 177 1.38 7.16 -11.73
C ASP A 177 2.92 7.00 -11.60
N LYS A 178 3.59 8.11 -11.20
CA LYS A 178 5.04 8.22 -11.10
C LYS A 178 5.47 8.65 -9.70
N LEU A 179 5.82 7.67 -8.89
CA LEU A 179 6.34 7.91 -7.52
C LEU A 179 7.57 8.82 -7.50
N GLU A 180 8.35 8.82 -8.56
CA GLU A 180 9.58 9.63 -8.71
C GLU A 180 9.34 11.15 -8.72
N THR A 181 8.10 11.60 -8.94
CA THR A 181 7.72 13.02 -8.89
C THR A 181 7.59 13.53 -7.46
N LEU A 182 7.39 12.65 -6.50
CA LEU A 182 7.17 13.00 -5.09
C LEU A 182 8.33 13.79 -4.45
N PRO A 183 9.61 13.39 -4.59
CA PRO A 183 10.73 14.18 -4.06
C PRO A 183 10.79 15.60 -4.63
N PHE A 184 10.43 15.77 -5.89
CA PHE A 184 10.37 17.09 -6.53
C PHE A 184 9.25 17.95 -5.92
N ALA A 185 8.04 17.39 -5.76
CA ALA A 185 6.90 18.08 -5.16
C ALA A 185 7.21 18.54 -3.72
N ILE A 186 7.83 17.68 -2.91
CA ILE A 186 8.25 18.01 -1.54
C ILE A 186 9.34 19.11 -1.55
N GLY A 187 10.32 19.00 -2.42
CA GLY A 187 11.38 20.01 -2.56
C GLY A 187 10.82 21.37 -2.95
N LEU A 188 9.91 21.40 -3.93
CA LEU A 188 9.25 22.62 -4.40
C LEU A 188 8.42 23.27 -3.29
N SER A 189 7.61 22.50 -2.56
CA SER A 189 6.82 22.98 -1.43
C SER A 189 7.69 23.63 -0.34
N ARG A 190 8.84 23.01 -0.01
CA ARG A 190 9.78 23.56 0.98
C ARG A 190 10.41 24.88 0.50
N LYS A 191 10.77 24.95 -0.77
CA LYS A 191 11.33 26.18 -1.36
C LYS A 191 10.30 27.30 -1.39
N ALA A 192 9.08 27.01 -1.80
CA ALA A 192 7.96 27.97 -1.77
C ALA A 192 7.72 28.51 -0.35
N LYS A 193 7.67 27.63 0.66
CA LYS A 193 7.54 28.03 2.07
C LYS A 193 8.68 28.93 2.54
N SER A 194 9.91 28.67 2.10
CA SER A 194 11.07 29.50 2.42
C SER A 194 10.94 30.90 1.83
N ILE A 195 10.53 31.00 0.56
CA ILE A 195 10.31 32.27 -0.13
C ILE A 195 9.20 33.08 0.54
N ILE A 196 8.06 32.43 0.89
CA ILE A 196 6.96 33.09 1.60
C ILE A 196 7.45 33.67 2.93
N LYS A 197 8.22 32.90 3.71
CA LYS A 197 8.80 33.38 4.97
C LYS A 197 9.74 34.56 4.75
N GLN A 198 10.60 34.49 3.76
CA GLN A 198 11.53 35.56 3.42
C GLN A 198 10.78 36.84 3.07
N ASN A 199 9.76 36.77 2.20
CA ASN A 199 8.95 37.93 1.83
C ASN A 199 8.23 38.54 3.03
N LEU A 200 7.68 37.69 3.90
CA LEU A 200 7.00 38.14 5.13
C LEU A 200 7.96 38.89 6.05
N TRP A 201 9.15 38.35 6.30
CA TRP A 201 10.18 38.99 7.13
C TRP A 201 10.67 40.30 6.56
N VAL A 202 10.88 40.37 5.23
CA VAL A 202 11.29 41.62 4.56
C VAL A 202 10.19 42.68 4.69
N SER A 203 8.94 42.31 4.41
CA SER A 203 7.80 43.23 4.52
C SER A 203 7.60 43.77 5.95
N LEU A 204 7.66 42.90 6.95
CA LEU A 204 7.57 43.32 8.36
C LEU A 204 8.76 44.15 8.79
N GLY A 205 9.95 43.86 8.31
CA GLY A 205 11.14 44.65 8.59
C GLY A 205 11.06 46.06 8.05
N ILE A 206 10.55 46.26 6.84
CA ILE A 206 10.32 47.58 6.26
C ILE A 206 9.30 48.37 7.08
N VAL A 207 8.17 47.75 7.44
CA VAL A 207 7.14 48.41 8.25
C VAL A 207 7.64 48.81 9.66
N ALA A 208 8.55 48.01 10.24
CA ALA A 208 9.13 48.31 11.56
C ALA A 208 10.23 49.40 11.50
N LEU A 209 10.76 49.71 10.33
CA LEU A 209 11.81 50.76 10.11
C LEU A 209 11.20 52.11 9.71
N LEU A 210 9.95 52.16 9.29
CA LEU A 210 9.16 53.36 8.99
C LEU A 210 8.45 53.87 10.22
#